data_2ad31642eb2c3774f06e0952f8b84665
#
_entry.id   2ad31642eb2c3774f06e0952f8b84665
#
_cell.length_a   1.000
_cell.length_b   1.000
_cell.length_c   1.000
_cell.angle_alpha   90.00
_cell.angle_beta   90.00
_cell.angle_gamma   90.00
#
_symmetry.space_group_name_H-M   'P 1'
#
loop_
_entity.id
_entity.type
_entity.pdbx_description
1 polymer ?
#
loop_
_entity_poly.entity_id
_entity_poly.type
_entity_poly.pdbx_seq_one_letter_code
_entity_poly.pdbx_strand_id
1 'polypeptide(L)'
;MATDLERILGYRDAVDSSLEFKKVADEIFALSCWTPDFCGALIQAAEATGTFEINPHDPVPGHEVSLAVISSGLFNAVEADFGLRIWPQLQQQWPLIDYHGIQDVFVIKYEVGQQEELRMHHDVAQVSASIKLNDDYQGAELEFPRQKFTNREMKVGEMIAWPSLVTHPHRSASIISGVKYSATVWFELPVASQQ
;
A
#
# COMPACT_ATOMS: atom_id res chain seq x y z
N MET A 1 9.77 -0.62 23.68
CA MET A 1 8.73 0.39 24.05
C MET A 1 8.19 0.95 22.77
N ALA A 2 6.86 1.13 22.63
CA ALA A 2 6.27 1.76 21.46
C ALA A 2 6.81 3.19 21.29
N THR A 3 7.07 3.61 20.06
CA THR A 3 7.46 4.99 19.75
C THR A 3 6.30 5.95 20.06
N ASP A 4 6.57 7.25 20.16
CA ASP A 4 5.51 8.23 20.42
C ASP A 4 4.46 8.24 19.31
N LEU A 5 4.89 8.02 18.07
CA LEU A 5 3.97 7.94 16.93
C LEU A 5 3.15 6.64 16.92
N GLU A 6 3.74 5.49 17.30
CA GLU A 6 2.97 4.25 17.49
C GLU A 6 1.88 4.41 18.56
N ARG A 7 2.18 5.16 19.63
CA ARG A 7 1.18 5.50 20.66
C ARG A 7 0.13 6.48 20.13
N ILE A 8 0.55 7.51 19.39
CA ILE A 8 -0.34 8.53 18.84
C ILE A 8 -1.25 7.95 17.77
N LEU A 9 -0.68 7.14 16.86
CA LEU A 9 -1.43 6.48 15.77
C LEU A 9 -2.16 5.23 16.23
N GLY A 10 -1.88 4.70 17.44
CA GLY A 10 -2.55 3.52 17.96
C GLY A 10 -2.34 2.27 17.12
N TYR A 11 -1.16 2.07 16.52
CA TYR A 11 -0.92 0.98 15.56
C TYR A 11 -1.29 -0.41 16.11
N ARG A 12 -1.08 -0.68 17.40
CA ARG A 12 -1.46 -1.97 18.00
C ARG A 12 -2.96 -2.22 18.01
N ASP A 13 -3.75 -1.16 18.08
CA ASP A 13 -5.21 -1.19 18.04
C ASP A 13 -5.74 -1.02 16.61
N ALA A 14 -4.85 -0.68 15.67
CA ALA A 14 -5.15 -0.46 14.26
C ALA A 14 -5.34 -1.76 13.47
N VAL A 15 -4.86 -2.86 14.01
CA VAL A 15 -4.78 -4.15 13.31
C VAL A 15 -6.09 -4.89 13.46
N ASP A 16 -6.77 -5.16 12.34
CA ASP A 16 -7.91 -6.07 12.33
C ASP A 16 -7.42 -7.51 12.50
N SER A 17 -7.77 -8.14 13.61
CA SER A 17 -7.41 -9.52 13.92
C SER A 17 -8.22 -10.56 13.13
N SER A 18 -9.32 -10.14 12.48
CA SER A 18 -10.14 -10.99 11.62
C SER A 18 -9.62 -10.97 10.18
N LEU A 19 -8.46 -11.56 9.92
CA LEU A 19 -7.89 -11.69 8.58
C LEU A 19 -8.81 -12.57 7.68
N GLU A 20 -9.87 -11.97 7.14
CA GLU A 20 -10.57 -12.59 6.03
C GLU A 20 -9.75 -12.42 4.74
N PHE A 21 -9.06 -13.47 4.35
CA PHE A 21 -8.29 -13.51 3.12
C PHE A 21 -9.21 -13.96 1.98
N LYS A 22 -9.44 -13.09 0.99
CA LYS A 22 -10.40 -13.34 -0.09
C LYS A 22 -9.74 -13.14 -1.45
N LYS A 23 -9.83 -14.13 -2.32
CA LYS A 23 -9.50 -13.94 -3.75
C LYS A 23 -10.55 -13.05 -4.41
N VAL A 24 -10.16 -11.90 -4.94
CA VAL A 24 -11.07 -10.94 -5.59
C VAL A 24 -10.92 -10.91 -7.11
N ALA A 25 -9.76 -11.32 -7.62
CA ALA A 25 -9.52 -11.54 -9.05
C ALA A 25 -8.41 -12.58 -9.23
N ASP A 26 -7.98 -12.80 -10.46
CA ASP A 26 -6.90 -13.75 -10.73
C ASP A 26 -5.60 -13.25 -10.10
N GLU A 27 -5.11 -14.03 -9.10
CA GLU A 27 -3.94 -13.73 -8.27
C GLU A 27 -3.99 -12.34 -7.58
N ILE A 28 -5.19 -11.78 -7.36
CA ILE A 28 -5.39 -10.62 -6.52
C ILE A 28 -6.19 -11.02 -5.29
N PHE A 29 -5.65 -10.72 -4.10
CA PHE A 29 -6.24 -11.10 -2.82
C PHE A 29 -6.52 -9.86 -1.98
N ALA A 30 -7.69 -9.80 -1.36
CA ALA A 30 -8.11 -8.73 -0.46
C ALA A 30 -8.15 -9.23 0.98
N LEU A 31 -7.84 -8.34 1.92
CA LEU A 31 -7.94 -8.59 3.36
C LEU A 31 -8.16 -7.29 4.13
N SER A 32 -8.83 -7.37 5.28
CA SER A 32 -8.87 -6.25 6.23
C SER A 32 -7.50 -6.08 6.86
N CYS A 33 -6.92 -4.88 6.75
CA CYS A 33 -5.55 -4.62 7.20
C CYS A 33 -5.52 -3.67 8.39
N TRP A 34 -6.12 -2.49 8.25
CA TRP A 34 -6.11 -1.43 9.25
C TRP A 34 -7.52 -0.90 9.55
N THR A 35 -7.68 -0.32 10.74
CA THR A 35 -8.92 0.36 11.10
C THR A 35 -9.04 1.71 10.39
N PRO A 36 -10.28 2.20 10.11
CA PRO A 36 -10.47 3.52 9.51
C PRO A 36 -9.86 4.67 10.34
N ASP A 37 -9.90 4.56 11.67
CA ASP A 37 -9.31 5.57 12.57
C ASP A 37 -7.80 5.67 12.38
N PHE A 38 -7.11 4.53 12.24
CA PHE A 38 -5.68 4.52 11.94
C PHE A 38 -5.39 5.10 10.57
N CYS A 39 -6.19 4.75 9.54
CA CYS A 39 -6.03 5.30 8.20
C CYS A 39 -6.13 6.84 8.22
N GLY A 40 -7.12 7.39 8.93
CA GLY A 40 -7.27 8.84 9.10
C GLY A 40 -6.09 9.48 9.82
N ALA A 41 -5.60 8.86 10.89
CA ALA A 41 -4.41 9.34 11.61
C ALA A 41 -3.15 9.29 10.75
N LEU A 42 -2.99 8.24 9.93
CA LEU A 42 -1.86 8.12 9.01
C LEU A 42 -1.87 9.23 7.94
N ILE A 43 -3.05 9.54 7.37
CA ILE A 43 -3.20 10.66 6.42
C ILE A 43 -2.77 11.97 7.09
N GLN A 44 -3.26 12.25 8.31
CA GLN A 44 -2.88 13.47 9.04
C GLN A 44 -1.37 13.55 9.30
N ALA A 45 -0.74 12.42 9.69
CA ALA A 45 0.69 12.37 9.90
C ALA A 45 1.48 12.58 8.60
N ALA A 46 1.03 12.00 7.48
CA ALA A 46 1.62 12.19 6.17
C ALA A 46 1.53 13.66 5.71
N GLU A 47 0.36 14.30 5.83
CA GLU A 47 0.18 15.71 5.51
C GLU A 47 1.02 16.63 6.41
N ALA A 48 1.18 16.30 7.68
CA ALA A 48 1.99 17.08 8.62
C ALA A 48 3.49 17.10 8.26
N THR A 49 3.97 16.15 7.46
CA THR A 49 5.37 16.18 6.97
C THR A 49 5.60 17.31 5.99
N GLY A 50 4.57 17.70 5.22
CA GLY A 50 4.67 18.67 4.14
C GLY A 50 5.58 18.25 2.99
N THR A 51 5.91 16.95 2.90
CA THR A 51 6.95 16.41 2.00
C THR A 51 6.40 15.41 0.98
N PHE A 52 5.15 15.60 0.52
CA PHE A 52 4.70 14.88 -0.67
C PHE A 52 5.50 15.37 -1.87
N GLU A 53 6.45 14.57 -2.32
CA GLU A 53 7.36 14.93 -3.40
C GLU A 53 7.24 13.95 -4.56
N ILE A 54 7.42 14.48 -5.77
CA ILE A 54 7.60 13.67 -6.97
C ILE A 54 9.09 13.37 -7.10
N ASN A 55 9.49 12.10 -7.04
CA ASN A 55 10.84 11.69 -7.38
C ASN A 55 11.01 11.76 -8.91
N PRO A 56 11.79 12.73 -9.46
CA PRO A 56 11.96 12.90 -10.90
C PRO A 56 12.74 11.75 -11.56
N HIS A 57 13.39 10.90 -10.76
CA HIS A 57 14.13 9.74 -11.23
C HIS A 57 13.29 8.47 -11.24
N ASP A 58 12.07 8.51 -10.67
CA ASP A 58 11.15 7.39 -10.75
C ASP A 58 10.54 7.34 -12.17
N PRO A 59 10.60 6.19 -12.85
CA PRO A 59 9.93 6.00 -14.14
C PRO A 59 8.41 6.20 -14.06
N VAL A 60 7.82 6.08 -12.89
CA VAL A 60 6.38 6.22 -12.62
C VAL A 60 6.18 7.14 -11.41
N PRO A 61 6.53 8.44 -11.57
CA PRO A 61 6.60 9.34 -10.42
C PRO A 61 5.22 9.57 -9.81
N GLY A 62 5.15 9.48 -8.49
CA GLY A 62 3.97 9.73 -7.67
C GLY A 62 4.20 10.87 -6.67
N HIS A 63 3.13 11.57 -6.28
CA HIS A 63 3.13 12.42 -5.09
C HIS A 63 3.05 11.51 -3.86
N GLU A 64 4.19 11.25 -3.23
CA GLU A 64 4.28 10.24 -2.19
C GLU A 64 5.18 10.67 -1.02
N VAL A 65 4.96 10.06 0.13
CA VAL A 65 5.83 10.17 1.29
C VAL A 65 6.03 8.79 1.90
N SER A 66 7.29 8.39 2.10
CA SER A 66 7.63 7.13 2.74
C SER A 66 7.19 7.10 4.19
N LEU A 67 6.68 5.96 4.64
CA LEU A 67 6.34 5.74 6.05
C LEU A 67 7.56 5.90 6.97
N ALA A 68 8.76 5.55 6.49
CA ALA A 68 9.99 5.75 7.22
C ALA A 68 10.33 7.24 7.45
N VAL A 69 9.93 8.13 6.52
CA VAL A 69 10.02 9.59 6.67
C VAL A 69 9.00 10.10 7.67
N ILE A 70 7.77 9.59 7.64
CA ILE A 70 6.73 9.91 8.65
C ILE A 70 7.20 9.46 10.02
N SER A 71 7.61 8.19 10.15
CA SER A 71 8.20 7.60 11.38
C SER A 71 8.90 6.29 11.08
N SER A 72 10.21 6.24 11.31
CA SER A 72 10.97 4.99 11.21
C SER A 72 10.48 3.91 12.21
N GLY A 73 10.02 4.33 13.38
CA GLY A 73 9.45 3.40 14.37
C GLY A 73 8.14 2.78 13.90
N LEU A 74 7.28 3.56 13.24
CA LEU A 74 6.04 3.05 12.65
C LEU A 74 6.36 2.12 11.47
N PHE A 75 7.31 2.47 10.61
CA PHE A 75 7.76 1.60 9.52
C PHE A 75 8.20 0.23 10.07
N ASN A 76 9.07 0.21 11.08
CA ASN A 76 9.54 -1.03 11.70
C ASN A 76 8.39 -1.85 12.32
N ALA A 77 7.40 -1.18 12.92
CA ALA A 77 6.23 -1.87 13.49
C ALA A 77 5.34 -2.50 12.39
N VAL A 78 5.14 -1.80 11.29
CA VAL A 78 4.40 -2.31 10.12
C VAL A 78 5.15 -3.48 9.47
N GLU A 79 6.46 -3.36 9.26
CA GLU A 79 7.27 -4.43 8.71
C GLU A 79 7.21 -5.70 9.57
N ALA A 80 7.36 -5.57 10.88
CA ALA A 80 7.26 -6.69 11.81
C ALA A 80 5.86 -7.33 11.81
N ASP A 81 4.80 -6.52 11.81
CA ASP A 81 3.42 -7.02 11.74
C ASP A 81 3.14 -7.74 10.41
N PHE A 82 3.57 -7.15 9.30
CA PHE A 82 3.33 -7.73 7.98
C PHE A 82 4.08 -9.05 7.79
N GLY A 83 5.32 -9.13 8.29
CA GLY A 83 6.08 -10.38 8.29
C GLY A 83 5.44 -11.49 9.11
N LEU A 84 4.81 -11.15 10.25
CA LEU A 84 4.20 -12.12 11.16
C LEU A 84 2.75 -12.47 10.79
N ARG A 85 1.97 -11.53 10.30
CA ARG A 85 0.52 -11.65 10.12
C ARG A 85 0.10 -11.75 8.66
N ILE A 86 0.65 -10.91 7.79
CA ILE A 86 0.25 -10.81 6.38
C ILE A 86 0.99 -11.83 5.52
N TRP A 87 2.32 -11.86 5.63
CA TRP A 87 3.15 -12.69 4.77
C TRP A 87 2.79 -14.18 4.81
N PRO A 88 2.51 -14.83 5.96
CA PRO A 88 2.11 -16.23 5.99
C PRO A 88 0.82 -16.52 5.19
N GLN A 89 -0.08 -15.55 5.06
CA GLN A 89 -1.29 -15.68 4.24
C GLN A 89 -0.95 -15.62 2.74
N LEU A 90 -0.07 -14.68 2.36
CA LEU A 90 0.42 -14.54 0.98
C LEU A 90 1.21 -15.78 0.56
N GLN A 91 2.06 -16.31 1.42
CA GLN A 91 2.87 -17.51 1.15
C GLN A 91 2.02 -18.76 0.95
N GLN A 92 0.84 -18.85 1.56
CA GLN A 92 -0.11 -19.94 1.27
C GLN A 92 -0.61 -19.90 -0.18
N GLN A 93 -0.69 -18.72 -0.78
CA GLN A 93 -1.12 -18.55 -2.16
C GLN A 93 0.05 -18.75 -3.15
N TRP A 94 1.24 -18.32 -2.75
CA TRP A 94 2.47 -18.42 -3.52
C TRP A 94 3.57 -19.13 -2.73
N PRO A 95 3.55 -20.49 -2.64
CA PRO A 95 4.41 -21.23 -1.71
C PRO A 95 5.91 -21.15 -2.00
N LEU A 96 6.29 -20.63 -3.18
CA LEU A 96 7.70 -20.53 -3.60
C LEU A 96 8.35 -19.17 -3.30
N ILE A 97 7.61 -18.27 -2.62
CA ILE A 97 8.15 -16.96 -2.22
C ILE A 97 8.63 -17.01 -0.77
N ASP A 98 9.76 -16.37 -0.50
CA ASP A 98 10.29 -16.18 0.84
C ASP A 98 10.18 -14.72 1.27
N TYR A 99 10.04 -14.49 2.58
CA TYR A 99 10.00 -13.15 3.13
C TYR A 99 11.41 -12.58 3.24
N HIS A 100 11.66 -11.46 2.56
CA HIS A 100 12.93 -10.74 2.60
C HIS A 100 12.81 -9.38 3.29
N GLY A 101 11.63 -9.00 3.75
CA GLY A 101 11.33 -7.70 4.33
C GLY A 101 10.39 -6.86 3.47
N ILE A 102 10.23 -5.62 3.85
CA ILE A 102 9.51 -4.60 3.10
C ILE A 102 10.52 -3.58 2.58
N GLN A 103 10.57 -3.40 1.27
CA GLN A 103 11.42 -2.41 0.62
C GLN A 103 10.99 -1.00 0.99
N ASP A 104 9.68 -0.71 0.88
CA ASP A 104 9.09 0.55 1.31
C ASP A 104 7.59 0.40 1.55
N VAL A 105 7.07 1.28 2.41
CA VAL A 105 5.65 1.59 2.56
C VAL A 105 5.52 3.08 2.37
N PHE A 106 4.73 3.53 1.41
CA PHE A 106 4.56 4.95 1.16
C PHE A 106 3.10 5.33 0.99
N VAL A 107 2.74 6.50 1.49
CA VAL A 107 1.43 7.12 1.28
C VAL A 107 1.49 7.91 -0.02
N ILE A 108 0.60 7.58 -0.97
CA ILE A 108 0.47 8.30 -2.24
C ILE A 108 -0.81 9.11 -2.25
N LYS A 109 -0.74 10.35 -2.78
CA LYS A 109 -1.83 11.33 -2.84
C LYS A 109 -2.21 11.61 -4.28
N TYR A 110 -3.52 11.59 -4.56
CA TYR A 110 -4.09 12.05 -5.83
C TYR A 110 -5.05 13.21 -5.59
N GLU A 111 -4.88 14.27 -6.35
CA GLU A 111 -5.67 15.51 -6.23
C GLU A 111 -5.77 16.19 -7.58
N VAL A 112 -6.95 16.74 -7.88
CA VAL A 112 -7.20 17.50 -9.14
C VAL A 112 -6.28 18.73 -9.19
N GLY A 113 -5.62 18.93 -10.33
CA GLY A 113 -4.64 20.01 -10.53
C GLY A 113 -3.24 19.71 -9.97
N GLN A 114 -3.05 18.55 -9.36
CA GLN A 114 -1.75 18.06 -8.87
C GLN A 114 -1.42 16.73 -9.57
N GLN A 115 -1.33 15.64 -8.84
CA GLN A 115 -1.27 14.31 -9.42
C GLN A 115 -2.68 13.78 -9.61
N GLU A 116 -3.14 13.72 -10.84
CA GLU A 116 -4.52 13.29 -11.14
C GLU A 116 -4.63 11.80 -11.40
N GLU A 117 -3.57 11.16 -11.91
CA GLU A 117 -3.55 9.76 -12.28
C GLU A 117 -2.14 9.15 -12.14
N LEU A 118 -2.04 7.84 -12.27
CA LEU A 118 -0.78 7.15 -12.43
C LEU A 118 -0.88 6.24 -13.66
N ARG A 119 0.02 6.42 -14.63
CA ARG A 119 0.01 5.69 -15.90
C ARG A 119 0.10 4.17 -15.70
N MET A 120 -0.24 3.42 -16.73
CA MET A 120 -0.04 1.96 -16.74
C MET A 120 1.42 1.60 -16.50
N HIS A 121 1.66 0.73 -15.51
CA HIS A 121 2.99 0.26 -15.11
C HIS A 121 2.90 -1.11 -14.45
N HIS A 122 4.02 -1.65 -14.07
CA HIS A 122 4.18 -2.75 -13.12
C HIS A 122 5.23 -2.34 -12.08
N ASP A 123 5.10 -2.86 -10.89
CA ASP A 123 6.04 -2.58 -9.81
C ASP A 123 7.27 -3.48 -9.90
N VAL A 124 8.38 -3.00 -9.33
CA VAL A 124 9.62 -3.75 -9.18
C VAL A 124 9.75 -4.21 -7.72
N ALA A 125 8.88 -5.14 -7.35
CA ALA A 125 8.82 -5.76 -6.04
C ALA A 125 8.53 -7.26 -6.18
N GLN A 126 8.66 -8.05 -5.14
CA GLN A 126 8.26 -9.46 -5.16
C GLN A 126 6.74 -9.58 -5.17
N VAL A 127 6.11 -8.91 -4.23
CA VAL A 127 4.66 -8.72 -4.10
C VAL A 127 4.41 -7.26 -3.83
N SER A 128 3.38 -6.70 -4.43
CA SER A 128 2.88 -5.36 -4.11
C SER A 128 1.55 -5.46 -3.39
N ALA A 129 1.29 -4.47 -2.54
CA ALA A 129 -0.02 -4.31 -1.94
C ALA A 129 -0.42 -2.83 -1.92
N SER A 130 -1.73 -2.57 -1.91
CA SER A 130 -2.31 -1.24 -1.78
C SER A 130 -3.43 -1.26 -0.76
N ILE A 131 -3.39 -0.32 0.19
CA ILE A 131 -4.38 -0.16 1.26
C ILE A 131 -5.15 1.14 1.00
N LYS A 132 -6.48 1.06 0.97
CA LYS A 132 -7.34 2.23 0.84
C LYS A 132 -7.38 3.01 2.15
N LEU A 133 -6.97 4.30 2.14
CA LEU A 133 -6.91 5.10 3.36
C LEU A 133 -8.12 6.01 3.56
N ASN A 134 -8.83 6.40 2.49
CA ASN A 134 -10.06 7.19 2.55
C ASN A 134 -11.02 6.83 1.40
N ASP A 135 -12.23 7.38 1.41
CA ASP A 135 -13.26 7.14 0.38
C ASP A 135 -14.07 8.39 0.00
N ASP A 136 -13.68 9.56 0.47
CA ASP A 136 -14.31 10.85 0.20
C ASP A 136 -13.82 11.51 -1.11
N TYR A 137 -13.68 10.69 -2.16
CA TYR A 137 -13.25 11.10 -3.50
C TYR A 137 -14.03 10.35 -4.60
N GLN A 138 -13.91 10.81 -5.85
CA GLN A 138 -14.43 10.14 -7.03
C GLN A 138 -13.34 9.96 -8.07
N GLY A 139 -13.35 8.82 -8.76
CA GLY A 139 -12.31 8.43 -9.70
C GLY A 139 -11.10 7.80 -8.98
N ALA A 140 -9.96 7.86 -9.63
CA ALA A 140 -8.67 7.36 -9.11
C ALA A 140 -8.68 5.88 -8.66
N GLU A 141 -9.58 5.05 -9.22
CA GLU A 141 -9.58 3.61 -8.93
C GLU A 141 -8.25 2.99 -9.40
N LEU A 142 -7.74 2.07 -8.60
CA LEU A 142 -6.66 1.19 -9.03
C LEU A 142 -7.24 0.12 -9.94
N GLU A 143 -6.77 0.10 -11.19
CA GLU A 143 -7.30 -0.75 -12.26
C GLU A 143 -6.26 -1.78 -12.71
N PHE A 144 -6.69 -3.04 -12.83
CA PHE A 144 -5.94 -4.17 -13.37
C PHE A 144 -6.66 -4.69 -14.63
N PRO A 145 -6.41 -4.12 -15.82
CA PRO A 145 -7.16 -4.46 -17.02
C PRO A 145 -7.03 -5.93 -17.42
N ARG A 146 -5.86 -6.53 -17.21
CA ARG A 146 -5.61 -7.93 -17.52
C ARG A 146 -6.47 -8.87 -16.65
N GLN A 147 -6.63 -8.55 -15.36
CA GLN A 147 -7.42 -9.29 -14.40
C GLN A 147 -8.90 -8.87 -14.40
N LYS A 148 -9.27 -7.82 -15.18
CA LYS A 148 -10.61 -7.23 -15.21
C LYS A 148 -11.10 -6.84 -13.81
N PHE A 149 -10.22 -6.25 -13.00
CA PHE A 149 -10.48 -5.88 -11.62
C PHE A 149 -10.22 -4.39 -11.39
N THR A 150 -11.02 -3.81 -10.50
CA THR A 150 -10.79 -2.47 -9.90
C THR A 150 -11.02 -2.53 -8.41
N ASN A 151 -10.36 -1.66 -7.66
CA ASN A 151 -10.52 -1.56 -6.21
C ASN A 151 -11.68 -0.65 -5.76
N ARG A 152 -12.64 -0.35 -6.64
CA ARG A 152 -13.76 0.58 -6.37
C ARG A 152 -14.54 0.21 -5.12
N GLU A 153 -14.87 -1.07 -4.95
CA GLU A 153 -15.72 -1.58 -3.87
C GLU A 153 -14.98 -1.82 -2.55
N MET A 154 -13.67 -1.55 -2.52
CA MET A 154 -12.90 -1.70 -1.29
C MET A 154 -13.29 -0.66 -0.24
N LYS A 155 -13.30 -1.10 1.01
CA LYS A 155 -13.54 -0.25 2.18
C LYS A 155 -12.23 0.37 2.66
N VAL A 156 -12.34 1.45 3.43
CA VAL A 156 -11.20 2.05 4.12
C VAL A 156 -10.56 1.02 5.06
N GLY A 157 -9.23 0.89 5.00
CA GLY A 157 -8.45 -0.07 5.74
C GLY A 157 -8.33 -1.45 5.09
N GLU A 158 -9.05 -1.72 3.99
CA GLU A 158 -8.82 -2.94 3.21
C GLU A 158 -7.56 -2.81 2.35
N MET A 159 -6.84 -3.91 2.28
CA MET A 159 -5.65 -4.11 1.46
C MET A 159 -5.95 -5.07 0.32
N ILE A 160 -5.43 -4.82 -0.87
CA ILE A 160 -5.24 -5.82 -1.91
C ILE A 160 -3.75 -6.09 -2.10
N ALA A 161 -3.42 -7.36 -2.40
CA ALA A 161 -2.05 -7.78 -2.72
C ALA A 161 -2.04 -8.60 -4.00
N TRP A 162 -0.96 -8.45 -4.78
CA TRP A 162 -0.77 -9.11 -6.07
C TRP A 162 0.71 -9.40 -6.34
N PRO A 163 1.05 -10.41 -7.17
CA PRO A 163 2.41 -10.59 -7.66
C PRO A 163 2.80 -9.36 -8.49
N SER A 164 3.99 -8.85 -8.24
CA SER A 164 4.49 -7.69 -8.96
C SER A 164 5.06 -8.06 -10.34
N LEU A 165 5.87 -7.20 -10.91
CA LEU A 165 6.50 -7.35 -12.21
C LEU A 165 5.48 -7.48 -13.35
N VAL A 166 5.77 -8.25 -14.37
CA VAL A 166 5.06 -8.25 -15.66
C VAL A 166 3.65 -8.86 -15.63
N THR A 167 3.26 -9.55 -14.57
CA THR A 167 2.00 -10.30 -14.53
C THR A 167 0.78 -9.42 -14.22
N HIS A 168 0.96 -8.35 -13.46
CA HIS A 168 -0.10 -7.48 -12.96
C HIS A 168 0.12 -6.01 -13.33
N PRO A 169 0.13 -5.66 -14.63
CA PRO A 169 0.16 -4.27 -15.03
C PRO A 169 -1.10 -3.57 -14.53
N HIS A 170 -0.93 -2.40 -13.93
CA HIS A 170 -2.01 -1.63 -13.32
C HIS A 170 -1.79 -0.13 -13.49
N ARG A 171 -2.84 0.64 -13.19
CA ARG A 171 -2.81 2.10 -13.18
C ARG A 171 -3.76 2.66 -12.13
N SER A 172 -3.56 3.91 -11.71
CA SER A 172 -4.64 4.67 -11.07
C SER A 172 -5.34 5.49 -12.13
N ALA A 173 -6.66 5.32 -12.26
CA ALA A 173 -7.49 6.14 -13.14
C ALA A 173 -7.45 7.62 -12.69
N SER A 174 -7.88 8.54 -13.54
CA SER A 174 -7.88 9.96 -13.20
C SER A 174 -8.87 10.24 -12.06
N ILE A 175 -8.44 11.05 -11.09
CA ILE A 175 -9.32 11.57 -10.04
C ILE A 175 -10.29 12.58 -10.64
N ILE A 176 -11.56 12.53 -10.22
CA ILE A 176 -12.62 13.43 -10.68
C ILE A 176 -12.89 14.53 -9.67
N SER A 177 -12.89 14.17 -8.38
CA SER A 177 -13.10 15.13 -7.28
C SER A 177 -12.63 14.56 -5.95
N GLY A 178 -12.40 15.45 -4.98
CA GLY A 178 -11.86 15.10 -3.67
C GLY A 178 -10.35 14.88 -3.69
N VAL A 179 -9.84 14.26 -2.64
CA VAL A 179 -8.41 13.86 -2.52
C VAL A 179 -8.35 12.40 -2.11
N LYS A 180 -7.67 11.58 -2.91
CA LYS A 180 -7.46 10.16 -2.59
C LYS A 180 -6.11 9.97 -1.92
N TYR A 181 -6.12 9.15 -0.86
CA TYR A 181 -4.91 8.60 -0.24
C TYR A 181 -4.95 7.08 -0.28
N SER A 182 -3.81 6.47 -0.57
CA SER A 182 -3.57 5.04 -0.42
C SER A 182 -2.18 4.79 0.12
N ALA A 183 -2.00 3.71 0.88
CA ALA A 183 -0.67 3.23 1.25
C ALA A 183 -0.28 2.10 0.31
N THR A 184 0.87 2.23 -0.33
CA THR A 184 1.46 1.19 -1.17
C THR A 184 2.56 0.49 -0.39
N VAL A 185 2.62 -0.83 -0.50
CA VAL A 185 3.62 -1.67 0.16
C VAL A 185 4.36 -2.46 -0.90
N TRP A 186 5.67 -2.35 -0.92
CA TRP A 186 6.53 -3.16 -1.76
C TRP A 186 7.31 -4.16 -0.92
N PHE A 187 7.01 -5.44 -1.09
CA PHE A 187 7.77 -6.52 -0.47
C PHE A 187 9.07 -6.75 -1.24
N GLU A 188 10.15 -6.88 -0.49
CA GLU A 188 11.50 -6.88 -1.04
C GLU A 188 11.76 -8.08 -1.95
N LEU A 189 12.46 -7.83 -3.06
CA LEU A 189 12.98 -8.88 -3.92
C LEU A 189 14.12 -9.63 -3.21
N PRO A 190 14.30 -10.94 -3.48
CA PRO A 190 15.46 -11.66 -2.97
C PRO A 190 16.74 -10.98 -3.44
N VAL A 191 17.60 -10.62 -2.50
CA VAL A 191 18.93 -10.10 -2.82
C VAL A 191 19.73 -11.24 -3.48
N ALA A 192 20.23 -11.01 -4.68
CA ALA A 192 21.12 -11.96 -5.31
C ALA A 192 22.33 -12.19 -4.39
N SER A 193 22.44 -13.41 -3.85
CA SER A 193 23.64 -13.78 -3.10
C SER A 193 24.85 -13.55 -4.01
N GLN A 194 25.71 -12.61 -3.62
CA GLN A 194 27.00 -12.49 -4.29
C GLN A 194 27.75 -13.81 -4.05
N GLN A 195 27.80 -14.64 -5.09
CA GLN A 195 28.66 -15.83 -5.13
C GLN A 195 30.09 -15.43 -5.40
#